data_71ab3aeb4e5b4195ba626b8bd1c0a7d6
#
_entry.id   71ab3aeb4e5b4195ba626b8bd1c0a7d6
#
_cell.length_a   1.000
_cell.length_b   1.000
_cell.length_c   1.000
_cell.angle_alpha   90.00
_cell.angle_beta   90.00
_cell.angle_gamma   90.00
#
_symmetry.space_group_name_H-M   'P 1'
#
loop_
_entity.id
_entity.type
_entity.pdbx_description
1 polymer ?
#
loop_
_entity_poly.entity_id
_entity_poly.type
_entity_poly.pdbx_seq_one_letter_code
_entity_poly.pdbx_strand_id
1 'polypeptide(L)'
;WASRSATHSKISFDALSDLNLVYMNSVKSIKDDQFDNTFLGNQNKQNIINLEKYNLILKAVNGEHALISHNRKFYWNKIEKYFEPIYYDGNVNIIRNDNIKLNLPANNHIKVALNELEISLKNLDFKRFRKNLNIRGLKFTEKDIEKKLSIIFYNLSKLRAEIKSLSSESLNSNEKLNTNNNIIKGVIKNKKKNNPQSVFIFKKEKQKNEFLICKNFDECKNIKIKKSDQIKLISGELIKNNQEYIYLGYYPYLKTKIKDNEFYLKKFTEYNINFYFNDGIEFKFDKNKEELNIFQTKPEARAYFFKSDLKNLNINFQGYKNFDNLKFFPFDFRGLTGCLTFYKSKFNNVNLKFENSNCEDSINMINVSGEINDIFIKNSYSDSLDIDFSKINIKRIEVQNSGNDCVDVSFGKYNFGKLDLDKCQDKGLSVGETSKIFVKDIKINNSSVGIASKDGSIANFLKSNINNVNTCLESYNKKQEFSGGYIKVDNFNCSNFIKQLSFDSQSKIILEN
;
A
#
# COMPACT_ATOMS: atom_id res chain seq x y z
N TRP A 1 -11.01 7.67 -10.81
CA TRP A 1 -10.48 7.49 -9.44
C TRP A 1 -9.75 8.77 -8.97
N ALA A 2 -8.77 9.26 -9.71
CA ALA A 2 -8.02 10.49 -9.37
C ALA A 2 -8.90 11.73 -9.11
N SER A 3 -10.06 11.82 -9.74
CA SER A 3 -10.98 12.98 -9.61
C SER A 3 -11.84 12.95 -8.33
N ARG A 4 -11.80 11.88 -7.55
CA ARG A 4 -12.70 11.72 -6.39
C ARG A 4 -12.34 12.63 -5.21
N SER A 5 -11.06 12.95 -5.01
CA SER A 5 -10.58 13.85 -3.97
C SER A 5 -9.16 14.34 -4.25
N ALA A 6 -8.72 15.37 -3.52
CA ALA A 6 -7.34 15.86 -3.58
C ALA A 6 -6.31 14.76 -3.23
N THR A 7 -6.63 13.90 -2.26
CA THR A 7 -5.78 12.74 -1.88
C THR A 7 -5.63 11.76 -3.03
N HIS A 8 -6.74 11.37 -3.68
CA HIS A 8 -6.71 10.47 -4.83
C HIS A 8 -5.92 11.07 -5.99
N SER A 9 -6.11 12.36 -6.27
CA SER A 9 -5.35 13.07 -7.29
C SER A 9 -3.86 13.02 -7.01
N LYS A 10 -3.45 13.33 -5.77
CA LYS A 10 -2.04 13.30 -5.37
C LYS A 10 -1.41 11.92 -5.51
N ILE A 11 -2.07 10.88 -5.00
CA ILE A 11 -1.59 9.49 -5.09
C ILE A 11 -1.45 9.07 -6.56
N SER A 12 -2.41 9.45 -7.41
CA SER A 12 -2.36 9.14 -8.84
C SER A 12 -1.21 9.87 -9.54
N PHE A 13 -0.95 11.11 -9.18
CA PHE A 13 0.17 11.87 -9.74
C PHE A 13 1.52 11.31 -9.30
N ASP A 14 1.67 10.92 -8.03
CA ASP A 14 2.89 10.28 -7.53
C ASP A 14 3.14 8.96 -8.29
N ALA A 15 2.12 8.11 -8.44
CA ALA A 15 2.22 6.86 -9.19
C ALA A 15 2.59 7.08 -10.66
N LEU A 16 1.93 8.04 -11.33
CA LEU A 16 2.21 8.37 -12.72
C LEU A 16 3.62 8.95 -12.90
N SER A 17 4.07 9.78 -11.97
CA SER A 17 5.42 10.35 -11.98
C SER A 17 6.48 9.26 -11.89
N ASP A 18 6.34 8.30 -10.97
CA ASP A 18 7.29 7.20 -10.83
C ASP A 18 7.24 6.25 -12.03
N LEU A 19 6.06 5.99 -12.60
CA LEU A 19 5.93 5.20 -13.82
C LEU A 19 6.63 5.86 -15.00
N ASN A 20 6.47 7.18 -15.14
CA ASN A 20 7.15 7.95 -16.17
C ASN A 20 8.67 7.96 -15.97
N LEU A 21 9.15 8.08 -14.73
CA LEU A 21 10.58 8.01 -14.42
C LEU A 21 11.16 6.65 -14.80
N VAL A 22 10.46 5.56 -14.47
CA VAL A 22 10.84 4.19 -14.85
C VAL A 22 10.89 4.04 -16.37
N TYR A 23 9.87 4.52 -17.09
CA TYR A 23 9.83 4.49 -18.54
C TYR A 23 11.01 5.23 -19.17
N MET A 24 11.31 6.44 -18.68
CA MET A 24 12.40 7.26 -19.20
C MET A 24 13.78 6.64 -18.91
N ASN A 25 13.97 6.04 -17.73
CA ASN A 25 15.20 5.30 -17.42
C ASN A 25 15.36 4.08 -18.34
N SER A 26 14.26 3.38 -18.65
CA SER A 26 14.26 2.28 -19.62
C SER A 26 14.65 2.75 -21.02
N VAL A 27 14.11 3.89 -21.48
CA VAL A 27 14.47 4.48 -22.79
C VAL A 27 15.95 4.91 -22.81
N LYS A 28 16.46 5.43 -21.71
CA LYS A 28 17.88 5.81 -21.58
C LYS A 28 18.79 4.57 -21.62
N SER A 29 18.45 3.52 -20.87
CA SER A 29 19.23 2.27 -20.85
C SER A 29 19.31 1.58 -22.21
N ILE A 30 18.24 1.65 -23.02
CA ILE A 30 18.25 1.14 -24.41
C ILE A 30 19.25 1.91 -25.26
N LYS A 31 19.44 3.22 -25.04
CA LYS A 31 20.43 4.03 -25.78
C LYS A 31 21.85 3.73 -25.37
N ASP A 32 22.08 3.40 -24.12
CA ASP A 32 23.42 3.17 -23.54
C ASP A 32 23.83 1.69 -23.59
N ASP A 33 23.09 0.83 -24.34
CA ASP A 33 23.26 -0.64 -24.41
C ASP A 33 23.21 -1.33 -23.01
N GLN A 34 22.75 -0.63 -21.99
CA GLN A 34 22.55 -1.16 -20.64
C GLN A 34 21.06 -1.47 -20.43
N PHE A 35 20.69 -2.73 -20.56
CA PHE A 35 19.33 -3.16 -20.25
C PHE A 35 19.20 -3.34 -18.74
N ASP A 36 18.66 -2.32 -18.05
CA ASP A 36 18.34 -2.45 -16.64
C ASP A 36 16.93 -3.05 -16.47
N ASN A 37 16.90 -4.32 -16.10
CA ASN A 37 15.66 -5.08 -15.84
C ASN A 37 14.95 -4.67 -14.53
N THR A 38 15.44 -3.67 -13.82
CA THR A 38 14.84 -3.17 -12.58
C THR A 38 13.58 -2.34 -12.81
N PHE A 39 12.86 -2.65 -13.86
CA PHE A 39 11.84 -1.86 -14.55
C PHE A 39 10.67 -1.35 -13.67
N LEU A 40 10.42 -1.88 -12.50
CA LEU A 40 9.32 -1.44 -11.61
C LEU A 40 9.69 -1.48 -10.13
N GLY A 41 10.88 -1.84 -9.82
CA GLY A 41 11.41 -1.79 -8.45
C GLY A 41 12.05 -0.43 -8.23
N ASN A 42 11.42 0.44 -7.48
CA ASN A 42 12.08 1.59 -6.91
C ASN A 42 13.40 1.14 -6.29
N GLN A 43 14.54 1.34 -6.90
CA GLN A 43 15.93 1.00 -6.53
C GLN A 43 16.15 0.24 -5.18
N ASN A 44 15.07 -0.14 -4.50
CA ASN A 44 15.08 -0.95 -3.30
C ASN A 44 15.26 -2.42 -3.69
N LYS A 45 16.40 -2.98 -3.32
CA LYS A 45 16.78 -4.38 -3.57
C LYS A 45 15.66 -5.37 -3.22
N GLN A 46 14.93 -5.17 -2.12
CA GLN A 46 13.86 -6.08 -1.69
C GLN A 46 12.65 -6.03 -2.62
N ASN A 47 12.31 -4.87 -3.17
CA ASN A 47 11.20 -4.72 -4.10
C ASN A 47 11.49 -5.41 -5.43
N ILE A 48 12.74 -5.33 -5.90
CA ILE A 48 13.21 -6.07 -7.08
C ILE A 48 13.10 -7.58 -6.82
N ILE A 49 13.59 -8.06 -5.68
CA ILE A 49 13.49 -9.48 -5.29
C ILE A 49 12.03 -9.94 -5.24
N ASN A 50 11.12 -9.13 -4.70
CA ASN A 50 9.70 -9.46 -4.62
C ASN A 50 9.04 -9.53 -6.01
N LEU A 51 9.40 -8.65 -6.92
CA LEU A 51 8.94 -8.69 -8.31
C LEU A 51 9.47 -9.93 -9.02
N GLU A 52 10.75 -10.29 -8.82
CA GLU A 52 11.32 -11.51 -9.39
C GLU A 52 10.70 -12.78 -8.79
N LYS A 53 10.37 -12.81 -7.51
CA LYS A 53 9.60 -13.93 -6.92
C LYS A 53 8.24 -14.10 -7.59
N TYR A 54 7.54 -12.99 -7.87
CA TYR A 54 6.28 -13.01 -8.60
C TYR A 54 6.45 -13.56 -10.02
N ASN A 55 7.47 -13.13 -10.74
CA ASN A 55 7.78 -13.63 -12.08
C ASN A 55 8.10 -15.13 -12.06
N LEU A 56 8.95 -15.57 -11.13
CA LEU A 56 9.38 -16.96 -10.99
C LEU A 56 8.23 -17.90 -10.61
N ILE A 57 7.35 -17.51 -9.66
CA ILE A 57 6.22 -18.37 -9.30
C ILE A 57 5.23 -18.52 -10.46
N LEU A 58 4.96 -17.46 -11.22
CA LEU A 58 4.09 -17.55 -12.39
C LEU A 58 4.68 -18.47 -13.47
N LYS A 59 5.97 -18.40 -13.72
CA LYS A 59 6.64 -19.36 -14.61
C LYS A 59 6.52 -20.79 -14.07
N ALA A 60 6.79 -21.01 -12.81
CA ALA A 60 6.75 -22.33 -12.20
C ALA A 60 5.33 -22.96 -12.19
N VAL A 61 4.27 -22.17 -12.27
CA VAL A 61 2.89 -22.65 -12.39
C VAL A 61 2.32 -22.57 -13.80
N ASN A 62 3.17 -22.35 -14.80
CA ASN A 62 2.79 -22.11 -16.21
C ASN A 62 1.75 -20.99 -16.36
N GLY A 63 1.88 -19.94 -15.54
CA GLY A 63 0.99 -18.76 -15.51
C GLY A 63 1.55 -17.57 -16.28
N GLU A 64 2.39 -17.80 -17.29
CA GLU A 64 3.11 -16.77 -18.02
C GLU A 64 2.20 -15.79 -18.78
N HIS A 65 0.94 -16.17 -19.00
CA HIS A 65 -0.04 -15.26 -19.59
C HIS A 65 -0.24 -13.98 -18.76
N ALA A 66 -0.10 -14.04 -17.42
CA ALA A 66 -0.09 -12.88 -16.56
C ALA A 66 1.15 -11.98 -16.72
N LEU A 67 2.23 -12.47 -17.35
CA LEU A 67 3.47 -11.73 -17.57
C LEU A 67 3.48 -10.95 -18.89
N ILE A 68 2.49 -11.16 -19.77
CA ILE A 68 2.33 -10.42 -21.01
C ILE A 68 1.98 -8.97 -20.69
N SER A 69 2.53 -8.01 -21.40
CA SER A 69 2.44 -6.57 -21.08
C SER A 69 1.03 -6.04 -20.84
N HIS A 70 0.03 -6.49 -21.64
CA HIS A 70 -1.35 -6.05 -21.48
C HIS A 70 -2.09 -6.71 -20.29
N ASN A 71 -1.58 -7.83 -19.77
CA ASN A 71 -2.12 -8.53 -18.61
C ASN A 71 -1.40 -8.16 -17.32
N ARG A 72 -0.24 -7.52 -17.39
CA ARG A 72 0.46 -7.04 -16.19
C ARG A 72 -0.30 -5.93 -15.52
N LYS A 73 -0.70 -6.16 -14.28
CA LYS A 73 -1.37 -5.20 -13.42
C LYS A 73 -0.52 -4.95 -12.18
N PHE A 74 -0.56 -3.71 -11.72
CA PHE A 74 0.22 -3.28 -10.57
C PHE A 74 -0.63 -2.44 -9.65
N TYR A 75 -0.38 -2.57 -8.36
CA TYR A 75 -0.87 -1.69 -7.33
C TYR A 75 0.25 -0.73 -6.92
N TRP A 76 -0.05 0.56 -6.91
CA TRP A 76 0.87 1.55 -6.40
C TRP A 76 0.83 1.58 -4.88
N ASN A 77 1.90 1.09 -4.23
CA ASN A 77 2.06 1.23 -2.79
C ASN A 77 2.56 2.65 -2.49
N LYS A 78 1.63 3.52 -2.09
CA LYS A 78 1.90 4.94 -1.81
C LYS A 78 2.90 5.15 -0.67
N ILE A 79 3.03 4.19 0.24
CA ILE A 79 3.86 4.29 1.44
C ILE A 79 5.30 3.88 1.12
N GLU A 80 5.48 2.74 0.51
CA GLU A 80 6.81 2.24 0.12
C GLU A 80 7.25 2.78 -1.26
N LYS A 81 6.37 3.49 -1.97
CA LYS A 81 6.60 4.12 -3.28
C LYS A 81 7.15 3.15 -4.33
N TYR A 82 6.45 2.06 -4.54
CA TYR A 82 6.75 1.13 -5.61
C TYR A 82 5.50 0.43 -6.13
N PHE A 83 5.61 -0.18 -7.31
CA PHE A 83 4.54 -0.95 -7.93
C PHE A 83 4.58 -2.40 -7.47
N GLU A 84 3.57 -2.84 -6.73
CA GLU A 84 3.37 -4.24 -6.36
C GLU A 84 2.62 -4.97 -7.47
N PRO A 85 3.09 -6.13 -7.96
CA PRO A 85 2.40 -6.87 -9.00
C PRO A 85 1.11 -7.49 -8.46
N ILE A 86 0.05 -7.39 -9.28
CA ILE A 86 -1.24 -8.04 -9.03
C ILE A 86 -1.40 -9.20 -10.01
N TYR A 87 -1.78 -10.36 -9.49
CA TYR A 87 -2.15 -11.48 -10.36
C TYR A 87 -3.43 -11.17 -11.13
N TYR A 88 -3.35 -11.25 -12.46
CA TYR A 88 -4.47 -11.06 -13.36
C TYR A 88 -4.30 -11.96 -14.59
N ASP A 89 -5.34 -12.68 -14.96
CA ASP A 89 -5.46 -13.49 -16.19
C ASP A 89 -4.22 -14.34 -16.54
N GLY A 90 -3.73 -15.10 -15.56
CA GLY A 90 -2.49 -15.89 -15.74
C GLY A 90 -2.69 -17.21 -16.45
N ASN A 91 -3.91 -17.69 -16.58
CA ASN A 91 -4.24 -19.01 -17.14
C ASN A 91 -3.38 -20.14 -16.52
N VAL A 92 -3.29 -20.14 -15.18
CA VAL A 92 -2.39 -21.05 -14.43
C VAL A 92 -2.73 -22.50 -14.67
N ASN A 93 -1.71 -23.28 -15.07
CA ASN A 93 -1.81 -24.74 -15.21
C ASN A 93 -0.62 -25.40 -14.50
N ILE A 94 -0.85 -26.03 -13.34
CA ILE A 94 0.21 -26.64 -12.53
C ILE A 94 0.50 -28.04 -13.07
N ILE A 95 1.34 -28.08 -14.10
CA ILE A 95 1.90 -29.30 -14.72
C ILE A 95 3.43 -29.20 -14.79
N ARG A 96 4.10 -30.35 -14.91
CA ARG A 96 5.55 -30.38 -15.16
C ARG A 96 5.87 -29.76 -16.52
N ASN A 97 6.88 -28.92 -16.56
CA ASN A 97 7.34 -28.25 -17.76
C ASN A 97 8.87 -28.37 -17.85
N ASP A 98 9.34 -29.20 -18.75
CA ASP A 98 10.79 -29.43 -18.99
C ASP A 98 11.44 -28.32 -19.81
N ASN A 99 10.64 -27.50 -20.48
CA ASN A 99 11.10 -26.47 -21.42
C ASN A 99 10.89 -25.05 -20.89
N ILE A 100 10.85 -24.88 -19.55
CA ILE A 100 10.72 -23.54 -18.95
C ILE A 100 11.93 -22.70 -19.30
N LYS A 101 11.70 -21.54 -19.92
CA LYS A 101 12.75 -20.56 -20.23
C LYS A 101 12.60 -19.31 -19.37
N LEU A 102 13.71 -18.80 -18.88
CA LEU A 102 13.72 -17.60 -18.07
C LEU A 102 13.40 -16.35 -18.90
N ASN A 103 13.85 -16.32 -20.17
CA ASN A 103 13.70 -15.19 -21.12
C ASN A 103 14.22 -13.84 -20.58
N LEU A 104 15.07 -13.87 -19.55
CA LEU A 104 15.64 -12.71 -18.87
C LEU A 104 17.11 -13.01 -18.56
N PRO A 105 17.99 -12.00 -18.61
CA PRO A 105 19.38 -12.20 -18.18
C PRO A 105 19.41 -12.58 -16.69
N ALA A 106 20.16 -13.63 -16.38
CA ALA A 106 20.33 -14.09 -15.01
C ALA A 106 21.14 -13.05 -14.23
N ASN A 107 20.51 -12.45 -13.23
CA ASN A 107 21.15 -11.50 -12.32
C ASN A 107 21.16 -12.02 -10.88
N ASN A 108 21.91 -11.36 -10.00
CA ASN A 108 22.00 -11.77 -8.61
C ASN A 108 20.65 -11.70 -7.88
N HIS A 109 19.74 -10.80 -8.28
CA HIS A 109 18.41 -10.66 -7.66
C HIS A 109 17.51 -11.86 -7.96
N ILE A 110 17.58 -12.41 -9.18
CA ILE A 110 16.81 -13.61 -9.56
C ILE A 110 17.26 -14.83 -8.74
N LYS A 111 18.56 -14.99 -8.51
CA LYS A 111 19.09 -16.09 -7.66
C LYS A 111 18.59 -15.97 -6.22
N VAL A 112 18.62 -14.77 -5.65
CA VAL A 112 18.11 -14.52 -4.29
C VAL A 112 16.60 -14.74 -4.25
N ALA A 113 15.86 -14.23 -5.22
CA ALA A 113 14.41 -14.39 -5.32
C ALA A 113 13.99 -15.86 -5.39
N LEU A 114 14.72 -16.67 -6.18
CA LEU A 114 14.45 -18.11 -6.28
C LEU A 114 14.68 -18.83 -4.96
N ASN A 115 15.77 -18.52 -4.25
CA ASN A 115 16.06 -19.10 -2.94
C ASN A 115 15.00 -18.72 -1.91
N GLU A 116 14.62 -17.44 -1.81
CA GLU A 116 13.59 -16.98 -0.89
C GLU A 116 12.21 -17.58 -1.21
N LEU A 117 11.88 -17.73 -2.50
CA LEU A 117 10.63 -18.36 -2.93
C LEU A 117 10.57 -19.83 -2.50
N GLU A 118 11.64 -20.61 -2.75
CA GLU A 118 11.71 -22.01 -2.33
C GLU A 118 11.61 -22.18 -0.80
N ILE A 119 12.29 -21.33 -0.02
CA ILE A 119 12.19 -21.33 1.44
C ILE A 119 10.75 -21.01 1.86
N SER A 120 10.11 -20.02 1.25
CA SER A 120 8.73 -19.66 1.56
C SER A 120 7.74 -20.80 1.27
N LEU A 121 7.93 -21.52 0.16
CA LEU A 121 7.10 -22.66 -0.21
C LEU A 121 7.33 -23.89 0.69
N LYS A 122 8.56 -24.15 1.12
CA LYS A 122 8.90 -25.22 2.08
C LYS A 122 8.29 -24.97 3.46
N ASN A 123 8.22 -23.71 3.87
CA ASN A 123 7.68 -23.28 5.16
C ASN A 123 6.17 -22.98 5.10
N LEU A 124 5.47 -23.43 4.06
CA LEU A 124 4.04 -23.18 3.91
C LEU A 124 3.24 -23.92 5.00
N ASP A 125 2.45 -23.18 5.77
CA ASP A 125 1.47 -23.76 6.68
C ASP A 125 0.30 -24.38 5.88
N PHE A 126 0.37 -25.67 5.64
CA PHE A 126 -0.61 -26.43 4.84
C PHE A 126 -2.03 -26.31 5.40
N LYS A 127 -2.20 -26.37 6.72
CA LYS A 127 -3.52 -26.30 7.35
C LYS A 127 -4.16 -24.94 7.11
N ARG A 128 -3.38 -23.89 7.29
CA ARG A 128 -3.84 -22.52 7.05
C ARG A 128 -4.08 -22.26 5.56
N PHE A 129 -3.20 -22.75 4.70
CA PHE A 129 -3.33 -22.61 3.25
C PHE A 129 -4.60 -23.30 2.74
N ARG A 130 -4.83 -24.57 3.12
CA ARG A 130 -6.04 -25.32 2.80
C ARG A 130 -7.30 -24.63 3.32
N LYS A 131 -7.29 -24.14 4.55
CA LYS A 131 -8.42 -23.37 5.10
C LYS A 131 -8.75 -22.15 4.24
N ASN A 132 -7.74 -21.43 3.76
CA ASN A 132 -7.91 -20.27 2.89
C ASN A 132 -8.45 -20.65 1.51
N LEU A 133 -8.05 -21.78 0.94
CA LEU A 133 -8.60 -22.31 -0.30
C LEU A 133 -10.07 -22.70 -0.14
N ASN A 134 -10.41 -23.41 0.94
CA ASN A 134 -11.79 -23.82 1.23
C ASN A 134 -12.73 -22.61 1.42
N ILE A 135 -12.29 -21.55 2.08
CA ILE A 135 -13.07 -20.29 2.22
C ILE A 135 -13.38 -19.69 0.85
N ARG A 136 -12.51 -19.88 -0.14
CA ARG A 136 -12.69 -19.41 -1.53
C ARG A 136 -13.41 -20.43 -2.43
N GLY A 137 -14.02 -21.47 -1.87
CA GLY A 137 -14.74 -22.50 -2.60
C GLY A 137 -13.88 -23.55 -3.29
N LEU A 138 -12.56 -23.53 -3.09
CA LEU A 138 -11.62 -24.48 -3.66
C LEU A 138 -11.37 -25.63 -2.68
N LYS A 139 -11.96 -26.79 -2.96
CA LYS A 139 -11.84 -28.00 -2.11
C LYS A 139 -10.63 -28.85 -2.53
N PHE A 140 -9.50 -28.65 -1.86
CA PHE A 140 -8.31 -29.47 -2.04
C PHE A 140 -8.03 -30.30 -0.79
N THR A 141 -7.59 -31.55 -0.97
CA THR A 141 -7.00 -32.37 0.10
C THR A 141 -5.55 -31.92 0.34
N GLU A 142 -4.97 -32.31 1.47
CA GLU A 142 -3.54 -32.06 1.74
C GLU A 142 -2.67 -32.74 0.67
N LYS A 143 -3.02 -33.96 0.29
CA LYS A 143 -2.34 -34.73 -0.76
C LYS A 143 -2.36 -34.02 -2.13
N ASP A 144 -3.49 -33.37 -2.49
CA ASP A 144 -3.57 -32.58 -3.72
C ASP A 144 -2.64 -31.38 -3.69
N ILE A 145 -2.55 -30.71 -2.55
CA ILE A 145 -1.65 -29.57 -2.35
C ILE A 145 -0.19 -30.01 -2.43
N GLU A 146 0.19 -31.10 -1.75
CA GLU A 146 1.54 -31.68 -1.81
C GLU A 146 1.93 -32.06 -3.24
N LYS A 147 1.03 -32.73 -3.97
CA LYS A 147 1.23 -33.08 -5.37
C LYS A 147 1.47 -31.84 -6.24
N LYS A 148 0.67 -30.79 -6.08
CA LYS A 148 0.85 -29.54 -6.83
C LYS A 148 2.16 -28.84 -6.46
N LEU A 149 2.52 -28.81 -5.18
CA LEU A 149 3.80 -28.24 -4.74
C LEU A 149 5.00 -29.02 -5.25
N SER A 150 4.93 -30.35 -5.32
CA SER A 150 6.03 -31.15 -5.92
C SER A 150 6.26 -30.78 -7.38
N ILE A 151 5.20 -30.50 -8.14
CA ILE A 151 5.30 -30.03 -9.52
C ILE A 151 5.93 -28.63 -9.57
N ILE A 152 5.51 -27.72 -8.71
CA ILE A 152 6.07 -26.36 -8.63
C ILE A 152 7.57 -26.44 -8.29
N PHE A 153 7.99 -27.24 -7.32
CA PHE A 153 9.40 -27.43 -7.01
C PHE A 153 10.19 -28.04 -8.16
N TYR A 154 9.59 -28.98 -8.89
CA TYR A 154 10.22 -29.52 -10.11
C TYR A 154 10.45 -28.41 -11.13
N ASN A 155 9.45 -27.60 -11.42
CA ASN A 155 9.55 -26.49 -12.38
C ASN A 155 10.56 -25.42 -11.90
N LEU A 156 10.61 -25.11 -10.59
CA LEU A 156 11.63 -24.22 -10.02
C LEU A 156 13.05 -24.79 -10.17
N SER A 157 13.21 -26.12 -10.05
CA SER A 157 14.52 -26.76 -10.26
C SER A 157 15.03 -26.60 -11.70
N LYS A 158 14.13 -26.64 -12.68
CA LYS A 158 14.46 -26.37 -14.10
C LYS A 158 14.87 -24.91 -14.32
N LEU A 159 14.12 -23.95 -13.74
CA LEU A 159 14.51 -22.54 -13.75
C LEU A 159 15.87 -22.31 -13.07
N ARG A 160 16.17 -23.01 -11.98
CA ARG A 160 17.49 -22.97 -11.33
C ARG A 160 18.61 -23.46 -12.23
N ALA A 161 18.39 -24.53 -12.98
CA ALA A 161 19.37 -25.06 -13.93
C ALA A 161 19.65 -24.05 -15.06
N GLU A 162 18.60 -23.41 -15.58
CA GLU A 162 18.72 -22.38 -16.61
C GLU A 162 19.46 -21.12 -16.09
N ILE A 163 19.15 -20.66 -14.87
CA ILE A 163 19.89 -19.54 -14.25
C ILE A 163 21.38 -19.85 -14.09
N LYS A 164 21.73 -21.11 -13.80
CA LYS A 164 23.13 -21.53 -13.71
C LYS A 164 23.80 -21.54 -15.07
N SER A 165 23.17 -22.07 -16.14
CA SER A 165 23.74 -22.10 -17.49
C SER A 165 23.99 -20.69 -18.02
N LEU A 166 23.04 -19.78 -17.89
CA LEU A 166 23.18 -18.37 -18.28
C LEU A 166 24.31 -17.65 -17.52
N SER A 167 24.57 -18.02 -16.26
CA SER A 167 25.67 -17.43 -15.49
C SER A 167 27.04 -17.99 -15.84
N SER A 168 27.14 -19.22 -16.32
CA SER A 168 28.40 -19.82 -16.82
C SER A 168 28.77 -19.32 -18.22
N GLU A 169 27.79 -19.08 -19.06
CA GLU A 169 28.01 -18.48 -20.38
C GLU A 169 28.52 -17.04 -20.30
N SER A 170 28.07 -16.25 -19.28
CA SER A 170 28.55 -14.89 -19.05
C SER A 170 30.01 -14.83 -18.58
N LEU A 171 30.52 -15.85 -17.92
CA LEU A 171 31.93 -15.95 -17.51
C LEU A 171 32.87 -16.34 -18.66
N ASN A 172 32.35 -17.10 -19.64
CA ASN A 172 33.11 -17.50 -20.82
C ASN A 172 33.00 -16.51 -22.01
N SER A 173 32.12 -15.49 -21.88
CA SER A 173 31.85 -14.53 -22.97
C SER A 173 32.65 -13.24 -22.92
N ASN A 174 33.52 -13.04 -21.92
CA ASN A 174 34.42 -11.88 -21.93
C ASN A 174 35.44 -11.91 -23.12
N GLU A 175 35.53 -13.02 -23.84
CA GLU A 175 36.32 -13.12 -25.11
C GLU A 175 35.46 -13.18 -26.38
N LYS A 176 34.10 -13.34 -26.31
CA LYS A 176 33.22 -13.46 -27.49
C LYS A 176 32.11 -12.41 -27.61
N LEU A 177 32.19 -11.31 -26.89
CA LEU A 177 31.20 -10.22 -26.98
C LEU A 177 31.21 -9.41 -28.28
N ASN A 178 32.09 -9.76 -29.24
CA ASN A 178 32.17 -9.06 -30.52
C ASN A 178 31.34 -9.65 -31.68
N THR A 179 30.66 -10.80 -31.51
CA THR A 179 29.95 -11.43 -32.64
C THR A 179 28.43 -11.44 -32.56
N ASN A 180 27.79 -11.30 -31.37
CA ASN A 180 26.33 -11.29 -31.25
C ASN A 180 25.69 -9.90 -31.34
N ASN A 181 26.49 -8.83 -31.30
CA ASN A 181 26.02 -7.46 -31.53
C ASN A 181 25.47 -7.20 -32.93
N ASN A 182 25.76 -8.10 -33.89
CA ASN A 182 25.30 -7.92 -35.27
C ASN A 182 23.84 -8.32 -35.51
N ILE A 183 23.25 -9.22 -34.70
CA ILE A 183 21.84 -9.62 -34.86
C ILE A 183 20.91 -8.53 -34.28
N ILE A 184 21.26 -7.96 -33.12
CA ILE A 184 20.48 -6.86 -32.51
C ILE A 184 20.67 -5.57 -33.34
N LYS A 185 21.90 -5.31 -33.84
CA LYS A 185 22.16 -4.20 -34.77
C LYS A 185 21.43 -4.37 -36.11
N GLY A 186 21.25 -5.59 -36.59
CA GLY A 186 20.47 -5.89 -37.80
C GLY A 186 18.98 -5.57 -37.66
N VAL A 187 18.37 -5.93 -36.54
CA VAL A 187 16.94 -5.66 -36.25
C VAL A 187 16.72 -4.18 -36.04
N ILE A 188 17.65 -3.48 -35.38
CA ILE A 188 17.56 -2.03 -35.15
C ILE A 188 17.86 -1.23 -36.42
N LYS A 189 18.81 -1.69 -37.28
CA LYS A 189 19.14 -1.01 -38.54
C LYS A 189 17.99 -1.04 -39.55
N ASN A 190 17.21 -2.13 -39.61
CA ASN A 190 16.08 -2.21 -40.54
C ASN A 190 14.81 -1.41 -40.08
N LYS A 191 14.72 -0.99 -38.80
CA LYS A 191 13.66 -0.09 -38.32
C LYS A 191 14.00 1.40 -38.41
N LYS A 192 15.23 1.76 -38.81
CA LYS A 192 15.69 3.16 -38.80
C LYS A 192 15.20 4.01 -39.98
N LYS A 193 14.41 3.49 -40.92
CA LYS A 193 14.11 4.28 -42.12
C LYS A 193 12.85 5.14 -42.06
N ASN A 194 11.90 5.01 -41.12
CA ASN A 194 10.71 5.89 -41.14
C ASN A 194 9.92 6.03 -39.81
N ASN A 195 10.49 5.77 -38.64
CA ASN A 195 9.77 6.03 -37.42
C ASN A 195 10.03 7.46 -36.92
N PRO A 196 8.98 8.24 -36.61
CA PRO A 196 9.14 9.58 -36.04
C PRO A 196 9.95 9.50 -34.74
N GLN A 197 10.88 10.42 -34.55
CA GLN A 197 11.65 10.52 -33.31
C GLN A 197 10.71 10.95 -32.19
N SER A 198 10.56 10.16 -31.15
CA SER A 198 9.72 10.50 -29.99
C SER A 198 10.32 11.66 -29.19
N VAL A 199 9.51 12.63 -28.85
CA VAL A 199 9.85 13.75 -27.97
C VAL A 199 8.85 13.82 -26.82
N PHE A 200 9.35 14.08 -25.62
CA PHE A 200 8.54 14.09 -24.42
C PHE A 200 8.09 15.50 -24.09
N ILE A 201 6.81 15.64 -23.74
CA ILE A 201 6.23 16.92 -23.40
C ILE A 201 5.65 16.89 -21.99
N PHE A 202 5.98 17.93 -21.23
CA PHE A 202 5.50 18.15 -19.86
C PHE A 202 4.80 19.49 -19.77
N LYS A 203 3.72 19.58 -18.99
CA LYS A 203 3.04 20.84 -18.70
C LYS A 203 3.67 21.52 -17.48
N LYS A 204 3.85 22.83 -17.53
CA LYS A 204 4.25 23.63 -16.37
C LYS A 204 3.06 23.89 -15.45
N GLU A 205 3.24 23.69 -14.15
CA GLU A 205 2.15 23.67 -13.15
C GLU A 205 1.36 24.99 -13.04
N LYS A 206 2.00 26.11 -13.23
CA LYS A 206 1.40 27.44 -12.98
C LYS A 206 0.98 28.22 -14.22
N GLN A 207 1.20 27.71 -15.42
CA GLN A 207 0.97 28.47 -16.65
C GLN A 207 0.09 27.69 -17.63
N LYS A 208 -1.11 28.21 -17.91
CA LYS A 208 -2.18 27.51 -18.65
C LYS A 208 -1.79 26.94 -20.02
N ASN A 209 -0.76 27.48 -20.68
CA ASN A 209 -0.41 27.09 -22.06
C ASN A 209 1.10 26.86 -22.25
N GLU A 210 1.88 26.76 -21.21
CA GLU A 210 3.32 26.50 -21.30
C GLU A 210 3.67 25.04 -21.03
N PHE A 211 4.46 24.52 -21.94
CA PHE A 211 4.93 23.15 -21.90
C PHE A 211 6.45 23.13 -22.01
N LEU A 212 7.04 22.02 -21.58
CA LEU A 212 8.44 21.72 -21.79
C LEU A 212 8.53 20.61 -22.80
N ILE A 213 9.33 20.78 -23.84
CA ILE A 213 9.71 19.71 -24.76
C ILE A 213 11.09 19.24 -24.38
N CYS A 214 11.24 17.94 -24.14
CA CYS A 214 12.48 17.32 -23.73
C CYS A 214 12.88 16.24 -24.72
N LYS A 215 14.11 16.29 -25.25
CA LYS A 215 14.71 15.22 -26.03
C LYS A 215 15.29 14.14 -25.11
N ASN A 216 15.84 14.58 -24.00
CA ASN A 216 16.30 13.82 -22.84
C ASN A 216 15.97 14.61 -21.58
N PHE A 217 16.10 14.03 -20.40
CA PHE A 217 15.75 14.70 -19.14
C PHE A 217 16.50 16.02 -18.88
N ASP A 218 17.71 16.13 -19.38
CA ASP A 218 18.58 17.27 -19.12
C ASP A 218 18.45 18.36 -20.19
N GLU A 219 17.83 18.06 -21.34
CA GLU A 219 17.67 18.98 -22.47
C GLU A 219 16.21 19.33 -22.70
N CYS A 220 15.64 20.15 -21.83
CA CYS A 220 14.26 20.63 -21.95
C CYS A 220 14.20 22.09 -22.39
N LYS A 221 13.32 22.39 -23.36
CA LYS A 221 13.05 23.75 -23.85
C LYS A 221 11.59 24.13 -23.63
N ASN A 222 11.34 25.40 -23.31
CA ASN A 222 9.98 25.91 -23.22
C ASN A 222 9.35 25.97 -24.60
N ILE A 223 8.11 25.50 -24.71
CA ILE A 223 7.29 25.65 -25.94
C ILE A 223 5.88 26.09 -25.56
N LYS A 224 5.24 26.77 -26.51
CA LYS A 224 3.81 27.08 -26.46
C LYS A 224 3.08 26.15 -27.43
N ILE A 225 2.10 25.37 -26.91
CA ILE A 225 1.28 24.48 -27.74
C ILE A 225 -0.08 25.17 -27.96
N LYS A 226 -0.50 25.27 -29.22
CA LYS A 226 -1.81 25.83 -29.58
C LYS A 226 -2.93 25.01 -28.92
N LYS A 227 -4.01 25.65 -28.50
CA LYS A 227 -5.13 25.00 -27.82
C LYS A 227 -5.71 23.83 -28.62
N SER A 228 -5.77 23.93 -29.95
CA SER A 228 -6.19 22.87 -30.87
C SER A 228 -5.29 21.63 -30.82
N ASP A 229 -3.98 21.81 -30.59
CA ASP A 229 -3.00 20.76 -30.57
C ASP A 229 -2.88 20.09 -29.17
N GLN A 230 -3.35 20.78 -28.12
CA GLN A 230 -3.31 20.21 -26.76
C GLN A 230 -4.20 18.98 -26.61
N ILE A 231 -5.35 18.95 -27.29
CA ILE A 231 -6.24 17.79 -27.30
C ILE A 231 -5.53 16.62 -27.98
N LYS A 232 -4.94 16.84 -29.16
CA LYS A 232 -4.17 15.82 -29.90
C LYS A 232 -2.94 15.34 -29.14
N LEU A 233 -2.31 16.22 -28.35
CA LEU A 233 -1.19 15.85 -27.48
C LEU A 233 -1.63 14.90 -26.36
N ILE A 234 -2.75 15.22 -25.70
CA ILE A 234 -3.28 14.43 -24.59
C ILE A 234 -3.79 13.06 -25.09
N SER A 235 -4.38 13.01 -26.29
CA SER A 235 -4.82 11.75 -26.92
C SER A 235 -3.68 10.92 -27.52
N GLY A 236 -2.45 11.43 -27.54
CA GLY A 236 -1.31 10.73 -28.15
C GLY A 236 -1.27 10.79 -29.68
N GLU A 237 -2.06 11.68 -30.29
CA GLU A 237 -2.21 11.79 -31.76
C GLU A 237 -1.38 12.94 -32.36
N LEU A 238 -0.61 13.66 -31.54
CA LEU A 238 0.15 14.80 -32.02
C LEU A 238 1.46 14.36 -32.68
N ILE A 239 1.49 14.41 -34.01
CA ILE A 239 2.69 14.19 -34.82
C ILE A 239 2.97 15.49 -35.61
N LYS A 240 4.18 16.05 -35.47
CA LYS A 240 4.66 17.22 -36.20
C LYS A 240 6.10 17.03 -36.61
N ASN A 241 6.45 17.40 -37.84
CA ASN A 241 7.81 17.37 -38.35
C ASN A 241 8.49 15.98 -38.21
N ASN A 242 7.75 14.94 -38.47
CA ASN A 242 8.20 13.54 -38.25
C ASN A 242 8.61 13.20 -36.81
N GLN A 243 8.08 13.94 -35.83
CA GLN A 243 8.27 13.70 -34.41
C GLN A 243 6.93 13.32 -33.76
N GLU A 244 6.92 12.24 -33.03
CA GLU A 244 5.81 11.83 -32.15
C GLU A 244 5.96 12.55 -30.80
N TYR A 245 4.91 13.23 -30.36
CA TYR A 245 4.90 13.97 -29.11
C TYR A 245 4.19 13.16 -28.03
N ILE A 246 4.93 12.75 -27.02
CA ILE A 246 4.41 11.96 -25.91
C ILE A 246 4.19 12.88 -24.69
N TYR A 247 2.95 13.03 -24.27
CA TYR A 247 2.60 13.83 -23.10
C TYR A 247 2.77 13.00 -21.81
N LEU A 248 3.58 13.52 -20.89
CA LEU A 248 3.94 12.82 -19.64
C LEU A 248 3.40 13.51 -18.36
N GLY A 249 2.53 14.48 -18.49
CA GLY A 249 1.93 15.17 -17.35
C GLY A 249 2.68 16.44 -16.91
N TYR A 250 2.72 16.73 -15.62
CA TYR A 250 3.31 17.96 -15.09
C TYR A 250 4.80 17.83 -14.80
N TYR A 251 5.58 18.80 -15.28
CA TYR A 251 7.04 18.81 -15.15
C TYR A 251 7.58 18.81 -13.70
N PRO A 252 6.98 19.49 -12.71
CA PRO A 252 7.48 19.48 -11.33
C PRO A 252 7.62 18.09 -10.72
N TYR A 253 6.80 17.13 -11.17
CA TYR A 253 6.86 15.74 -10.69
C TYR A 253 8.05 14.95 -11.25
N LEU A 254 8.72 15.49 -12.28
CA LEU A 254 9.85 14.86 -12.95
C LEU A 254 11.19 15.51 -12.60
N LYS A 255 11.16 16.80 -12.25
CA LYS A 255 12.34 17.52 -11.76
C LYS A 255 12.60 17.33 -10.26
N THR A 256 11.82 16.51 -9.63
CA THR A 256 12.19 16.05 -8.31
C THR A 256 13.27 14.94 -8.38
N LYS A 257 14.52 15.31 -8.84
CA LYS A 257 15.49 15.51 -7.74
C LYS A 257 14.86 16.55 -6.84
N ILE A 258 13.85 16.17 -6.09
CA ILE A 258 13.47 16.72 -4.83
C ILE A 258 14.83 16.95 -4.23
N LYS A 259 15.22 18.19 -4.04
CA LYS A 259 16.38 18.49 -3.22
C LYS A 259 16.12 17.61 -2.04
N ASP A 260 16.88 16.56 -1.91
CA ASP A 260 16.69 15.49 -0.94
C ASP A 260 16.42 16.06 0.46
N ASN A 261 16.68 17.32 0.68
CA ASN A 261 16.61 18.05 1.93
C ASN A 261 15.22 18.55 2.36
N GLU A 262 14.19 18.61 1.50
CA GLU A 262 12.87 19.16 1.90
C GLU A 262 11.84 18.08 2.24
N PHE A 263 12.10 16.82 1.89
CA PHE A 263 11.15 15.71 2.10
C PHE A 263 11.76 14.50 2.82
N TYR A 264 13.03 14.58 3.29
CA TYR A 264 13.59 13.52 4.10
C TYR A 264 12.95 13.52 5.47
N LEU A 265 12.30 12.41 5.76
CA LEU A 265 12.05 12.07 7.13
C LEU A 265 13.40 11.84 7.81
N LYS A 266 13.66 12.62 8.83
CA LYS A 266 14.72 12.32 9.77
C LYS A 266 14.46 10.95 10.35
N LYS A 267 15.51 10.20 10.62
CA LYS A 267 15.41 8.85 11.14
C LYS A 267 16.09 8.73 12.48
N PHE A 268 15.39 8.16 13.42
CA PHE A 268 15.94 7.68 14.67
C PHE A 268 15.83 6.15 14.70
N THR A 269 16.94 5.46 15.00
CA THR A 269 16.96 3.99 15.06
C THR A 269 17.70 3.57 16.32
N GLU A 270 16.96 3.04 17.28
CA GLU A 270 17.47 2.41 18.49
C GLU A 270 16.57 1.22 18.85
N TYR A 271 17.12 0.17 19.44
CA TYR A 271 16.38 -0.98 20.02
C TYR A 271 15.30 -1.57 19.09
N ASN A 272 15.58 -1.71 17.78
CA ASN A 272 14.63 -2.15 16.77
C ASN A 272 13.45 -1.18 16.52
N ILE A 273 13.54 0.04 17.01
CA ILE A 273 12.63 1.13 16.72
C ILE A 273 13.13 1.86 15.49
N ASN A 274 12.40 1.82 14.39
CA ASN A 274 12.65 2.63 13.21
C ASN A 274 11.62 3.75 13.17
N PHE A 275 11.97 4.88 13.77
CA PHE A 275 11.12 6.06 13.87
C PHE A 275 11.55 7.11 12.86
N TYR A 276 10.61 7.54 12.04
CA TYR A 276 10.81 8.53 10.99
C TYR A 276 9.92 9.72 11.25
N PHE A 277 10.42 10.92 10.98
CA PHE A 277 9.71 12.16 11.24
C PHE A 277 10.20 13.28 10.32
N ASN A 278 9.33 14.25 10.00
CA ASN A 278 9.70 15.44 9.24
C ASN A 278 9.92 16.66 10.15
N ASP A 279 10.29 17.77 9.55
CA ASP A 279 10.42 19.03 10.29
C ASP A 279 9.10 19.43 10.95
N GLY A 280 9.17 19.88 12.19
CA GLY A 280 8.00 20.15 13.03
C GLY A 280 7.58 18.97 13.91
N ILE A 281 8.34 17.87 13.92
CA ILE A 281 8.30 16.88 14.99
C ILE A 281 9.56 17.02 15.84
N GLU A 282 9.35 17.16 17.13
CA GLU A 282 10.35 17.05 18.18
C GLU A 282 10.05 15.81 19.02
N PHE A 283 11.07 15.17 19.56
CA PHE A 283 10.87 14.01 20.43
C PHE A 283 11.94 13.89 21.50
N LYS A 284 11.57 13.23 22.59
CA LYS A 284 12.48 12.84 23.67
C LYS A 284 12.27 11.37 24.00
N PHE A 285 13.33 10.59 23.92
CA PHE A 285 13.34 9.19 24.32
C PHE A 285 14.04 9.04 25.67
N ASP A 286 13.32 8.53 26.67
CA ASP A 286 13.85 8.20 28.00
C ASP A 286 13.92 6.68 28.13
N LYS A 287 15.13 6.14 27.99
CA LYS A 287 15.38 4.71 28.03
C LYS A 287 15.06 4.09 29.38
N ASN A 288 15.31 4.79 30.48
CA ASN A 288 15.11 4.25 31.82
C ASN A 288 13.63 4.11 32.16
N LYS A 289 12.79 4.95 31.57
CA LYS A 289 11.33 4.93 31.72
C LYS A 289 10.62 4.18 30.61
N GLU A 290 11.37 3.68 29.60
CA GLU A 290 10.79 3.10 28.39
C GLU A 290 9.72 4.02 27.78
N GLU A 291 10.05 5.31 27.63
CA GLU A 291 9.09 6.34 27.26
C GLU A 291 9.58 7.17 26.07
N LEU A 292 8.74 7.31 25.06
CA LEU A 292 8.96 8.17 23.91
C LEU A 292 7.90 9.26 23.86
N ASN A 293 8.32 10.49 24.13
CA ASN A 293 7.49 11.68 24.04
C ASN A 293 7.71 12.37 22.69
N ILE A 294 6.63 12.59 21.94
CA ILE A 294 6.64 13.18 20.60
C ILE A 294 5.77 14.45 20.63
N PHE A 295 6.31 15.53 20.08
CA PHE A 295 5.64 16.82 20.03
C PHE A 295 5.54 17.30 18.58
N GLN A 296 4.32 17.60 18.14
CA GLN A 296 4.07 18.20 16.85
C GLN A 296 4.07 19.72 17.00
N THR A 297 5.09 20.39 16.44
CA THR A 297 5.27 21.86 16.51
C THR A 297 4.79 22.57 15.26
N LYS A 298 4.48 21.81 14.16
CA LYS A 298 3.88 22.31 12.93
C LYS A 298 2.70 21.44 12.52
N PRO A 299 1.59 22.02 12.05
CA PRO A 299 0.37 21.26 11.77
C PRO A 299 0.51 20.23 10.65
N GLU A 300 1.38 20.45 9.66
CA GLU A 300 1.65 19.52 8.57
C GLU A 300 2.63 18.40 8.94
N ALA A 301 3.27 18.48 10.10
CA ALA A 301 4.29 17.53 10.50
C ALA A 301 3.70 16.13 10.77
N ARG A 302 4.47 15.10 10.46
CA ARG A 302 4.10 13.68 10.60
C ARG A 302 5.23 12.87 11.18
N ALA A 303 4.84 11.85 11.93
CA ALA A 303 5.73 10.85 12.48
C ALA A 303 5.27 9.45 12.11
N TYR A 304 6.19 8.53 11.82
CA TYR A 304 5.81 7.15 11.60
C TYR A 304 6.88 6.14 12.01
N PHE A 305 6.41 4.99 12.45
CA PHE A 305 7.19 3.80 12.74
C PHE A 305 7.11 2.84 11.57
N PHE A 306 8.24 2.41 11.05
CA PHE A 306 8.33 1.52 9.90
C PHE A 306 9.10 0.25 10.22
N LYS A 307 8.44 -0.91 10.11
CA LYS A 307 9.06 -2.21 10.42
C LYS A 307 9.74 -2.22 11.79
N SER A 308 9.09 -1.61 12.78
CA SER A 308 9.57 -1.54 14.16
C SER A 308 9.06 -2.72 14.98
N ASP A 309 9.87 -3.16 15.93
CA ASP A 309 9.48 -4.14 16.96
C ASP A 309 9.43 -3.41 18.30
N LEU A 310 8.23 -2.93 18.65
CA LEU A 310 7.98 -2.08 19.81
C LEU A 310 7.66 -2.95 21.02
N LYS A 311 8.50 -2.86 22.06
CA LYS A 311 8.37 -3.68 23.28
C LYS A 311 8.47 -2.82 24.53
N ASN A 312 7.55 -3.05 25.46
CA ASN A 312 7.52 -2.39 26.77
C ASN A 312 7.68 -0.85 26.67
N LEU A 313 6.95 -0.23 25.76
CA LEU A 313 7.15 1.18 25.43
C LEU A 313 5.89 1.99 25.66
N ASN A 314 6.06 3.14 26.31
CA ASN A 314 5.04 4.17 26.43
C ASN A 314 5.31 5.25 25.37
N ILE A 315 4.38 5.43 24.45
CA ILE A 315 4.48 6.45 23.40
C ILE A 315 3.43 7.52 23.65
N ASN A 316 3.89 8.73 23.93
CA ASN A 316 3.07 9.88 24.14
C ASN A 316 3.21 10.85 22.97
N PHE A 317 2.12 11.16 22.30
CA PHE A 317 2.09 12.13 21.21
C PHE A 317 1.25 13.34 21.60
N GLN A 318 1.85 14.51 21.54
CA GLN A 318 1.19 15.78 21.73
C GLN A 318 1.11 16.49 20.38
N GLY A 319 -0.09 16.55 19.82
CA GLY A 319 -0.35 17.25 18.57
C GLY A 319 -0.34 18.76 18.69
N TYR A 320 -0.38 19.43 17.55
CA TYR A 320 -0.37 20.89 17.46
C TYR A 320 -1.61 21.52 18.10
N LYS A 321 -1.43 22.44 19.03
CA LYS A 321 -2.52 22.96 19.89
C LYS A 321 -3.27 24.17 19.34
N ASN A 322 -2.73 24.87 18.35
CA ASN A 322 -3.33 26.13 17.90
C ASN A 322 -4.32 25.86 16.76
N PHE A 323 -5.60 25.79 17.08
CA PHE A 323 -6.68 25.47 16.16
C PHE A 323 -7.29 26.71 15.46
N ASP A 324 -6.94 27.92 15.85
CA ASP A 324 -7.48 29.14 15.25
C ASP A 324 -6.86 29.38 13.87
N ASN A 325 -7.66 29.29 12.81
CA ASN A 325 -7.26 29.46 11.40
C ASN A 325 -6.39 28.35 10.78
N LEU A 326 -6.39 27.13 11.29
CA LEU A 326 -5.61 26.05 10.73
C LEU A 326 -6.16 25.55 9.39
N LYS A 327 -5.28 25.50 8.40
CA LYS A 327 -5.48 24.63 7.24
C LYS A 327 -5.50 23.19 7.73
N PHE A 328 -6.55 22.46 7.38
CA PHE A 328 -6.61 21.03 7.53
C PHE A 328 -5.54 20.36 6.63
N PHE A 329 -4.73 19.50 7.22
CA PHE A 329 -3.71 18.72 6.54
C PHE A 329 -4.07 17.24 6.64
N PRO A 330 -5.01 16.73 5.81
CA PRO A 330 -5.54 15.38 5.96
C PRO A 330 -4.45 14.31 5.76
N PHE A 331 -3.45 14.59 4.92
CA PHE A 331 -2.38 13.66 4.60
C PHE A 331 -1.08 14.40 4.31
N ASP A 332 0.03 13.70 4.44
CA ASP A 332 1.34 14.22 4.06
C ASP A 332 1.63 13.99 2.55
N PHE A 333 2.83 14.36 2.11
CA PHE A 333 3.26 14.17 0.72
C PHE A 333 3.37 12.70 0.28
N ARG A 334 3.39 11.73 1.21
CA ARG A 334 3.34 10.28 0.96
C ARG A 334 1.91 9.74 0.94
N GLY A 335 0.94 10.58 1.24
CA GLY A 335 -0.45 10.18 1.42
C GLY A 335 -0.70 9.43 2.74
N LEU A 336 0.16 9.60 3.76
CA LEU A 336 -0.10 9.13 5.12
C LEU A 336 -1.16 10.04 5.75
N THR A 337 -2.22 9.43 6.24
CA THR A 337 -3.37 10.08 6.87
C THR A 337 -3.13 10.33 8.36
N GLY A 338 -2.36 9.47 9.02
CA GLY A 338 -2.07 9.58 10.43
C GLY A 338 -1.12 10.73 10.81
N CYS A 339 -1.42 11.47 11.87
CA CYS A 339 -0.41 12.28 12.52
C CYS A 339 0.74 11.39 13.03
N LEU A 340 0.38 10.24 13.60
CA LEU A 340 1.27 9.16 13.99
C LEU A 340 0.87 7.89 13.24
N THR A 341 1.77 7.36 12.41
CA THR A 341 1.50 6.15 11.62
C THR A 341 2.39 5.00 12.05
N PHE A 342 1.83 3.81 12.20
CA PHE A 342 2.56 2.57 12.38
C PHE A 342 2.38 1.70 11.15
N TYR A 343 3.48 1.38 10.46
CA TYR A 343 3.44 0.58 9.24
C TYR A 343 4.34 -0.64 9.32
N LYS A 344 3.75 -1.82 9.11
CA LYS A 344 4.45 -3.13 9.23
C LYS A 344 5.19 -3.31 10.55
N SER A 345 4.66 -2.76 11.64
CA SER A 345 5.28 -2.81 12.97
C SER A 345 4.64 -3.88 13.86
N LYS A 346 5.40 -4.34 14.84
CA LYS A 346 4.94 -5.30 15.85
C LYS A 346 4.90 -4.64 17.22
N PHE A 347 3.88 -5.01 17.98
CA PHE A 347 3.66 -4.51 19.34
C PHE A 347 3.76 -5.65 20.35
N ASN A 348 4.38 -5.36 21.49
CA ASN A 348 4.40 -6.23 22.65
C ASN A 348 4.44 -5.37 23.91
N ASN A 349 3.33 -5.34 24.65
CA ASN A 349 3.21 -4.58 25.89
C ASN A 349 3.48 -3.06 25.71
N VAL A 350 2.74 -2.42 24.80
CA VAL A 350 2.90 -0.99 24.47
C VAL A 350 1.69 -0.20 24.93
N ASN A 351 1.92 1.03 25.40
CA ASN A 351 0.88 1.99 25.70
C ASN A 351 1.00 3.20 24.77
N LEU A 352 -0.12 3.65 24.24
CA LEU A 352 -0.20 4.82 23.35
C LEU A 352 -1.08 5.89 23.96
N LYS A 353 -0.56 7.08 24.08
CA LYS A 353 -1.32 8.27 24.47
C LYS A 353 -1.19 9.33 23.40
N PHE A 354 -2.33 9.82 22.92
CA PHE A 354 -2.38 10.81 21.85
C PHE A 354 -3.33 11.96 22.24
N GLU A 355 -2.87 13.18 22.15
CA GLU A 355 -3.69 14.37 22.41
C GLU A 355 -3.55 15.40 21.29
N ASN A 356 -4.67 15.89 20.82
CA ASN A 356 -4.84 16.93 19.82
C ASN A 356 -4.31 16.54 18.42
N SER A 357 -5.17 16.47 17.45
CA SER A 357 -4.86 16.11 16.08
C SER A 357 -5.53 17.05 15.09
N ASN A 358 -4.80 17.38 14.02
CA ASN A 358 -5.31 18.10 12.86
C ASN A 358 -5.15 17.29 11.55
N CYS A 359 -4.88 16.01 11.67
CA CYS A 359 -4.76 15.05 10.59
C CYS A 359 -6.10 14.36 10.28
N GLU A 360 -6.18 13.61 9.21
CA GLU A 360 -7.34 12.75 8.95
C GLU A 360 -7.48 11.69 10.04
N ASP A 361 -6.37 11.00 10.39
CA ASP A 361 -6.34 10.10 11.53
C ASP A 361 -5.37 10.63 12.60
N SER A 362 -5.74 10.54 13.86
CA SER A 362 -4.77 10.81 14.92
C SER A 362 -3.69 9.73 14.93
N ILE A 363 -4.12 8.47 14.96
CA ILE A 363 -3.26 7.28 14.84
C ILE A 363 -3.76 6.44 13.67
N ASN A 364 -2.85 6.12 12.74
CA ASN A 364 -3.11 5.19 11.65
C ASN A 364 -2.18 3.98 11.76
N MET A 365 -2.74 2.77 11.76
CA MET A 365 -2.01 1.50 11.88
C MET A 365 -2.24 0.64 10.66
N ILE A 366 -1.18 0.33 9.90
CA ILE A 366 -1.29 -0.42 8.65
C ILE A 366 -0.40 -1.66 8.70
N ASN A 367 -1.01 -2.83 8.52
CA ASN A 367 -0.31 -4.13 8.52
C ASN A 367 0.53 -4.35 9.79
N VAL A 368 -0.07 -4.07 10.94
CA VAL A 368 0.55 -4.26 12.25
C VAL A 368 0.10 -5.55 12.91
N SER A 369 0.85 -5.98 13.93
CA SER A 369 0.52 -7.20 14.68
C SER A 369 1.00 -7.12 16.13
N GLY A 370 0.47 -8.00 16.97
CA GLY A 370 0.91 -8.17 18.36
C GLY A 370 -0.12 -7.72 19.38
N GLU A 371 0.36 -7.14 20.49
CA GLU A 371 -0.48 -6.76 21.63
C GLU A 371 -0.16 -5.36 22.12
N ILE A 372 -1.22 -4.54 22.27
CA ILE A 372 -1.19 -3.22 22.89
C ILE A 372 -2.02 -3.28 24.18
N ASN A 373 -1.52 -2.70 25.26
CA ASN A 373 -2.27 -2.65 26.52
C ASN A 373 -3.32 -1.54 26.45
N ASP A 374 -2.89 -0.28 26.35
CA ASP A 374 -3.77 0.86 26.42
C ASP A 374 -3.52 1.80 25.21
N ILE A 375 -4.62 2.26 24.64
CA ILE A 375 -4.66 3.37 23.69
C ILE A 375 -5.59 4.43 24.26
N PHE A 376 -5.07 5.62 24.51
CA PHE A 376 -5.85 6.79 24.89
C PHE A 376 -5.70 7.87 23.83
N ILE A 377 -6.82 8.35 23.28
CA ILE A 377 -6.83 9.41 22.25
C ILE A 377 -7.84 10.49 22.66
N LYS A 378 -7.42 11.74 22.56
CA LYS A 378 -8.25 12.89 22.91
C LYS A 378 -8.13 14.03 21.89
N ASN A 379 -9.27 14.60 21.52
CA ASN A 379 -9.37 15.74 20.60
C ASN A 379 -8.80 15.45 19.20
N SER A 380 -9.44 14.57 18.47
CA SER A 380 -9.13 14.29 17.06
C SER A 380 -9.93 15.22 16.14
N TYR A 381 -9.27 15.74 15.10
CA TYR A 381 -9.94 16.57 14.10
C TYR A 381 -10.93 15.78 13.24
N SER A 382 -10.54 14.58 12.82
CA SER A 382 -11.38 13.62 12.10
C SER A 382 -11.32 12.27 12.84
N ASP A 383 -10.81 11.18 12.23
CA ASP A 383 -10.77 9.87 12.88
C ASP A 383 -9.72 9.82 14.00
N SER A 384 -10.08 9.15 15.10
CA SER A 384 -9.13 8.99 16.20
C SER A 384 -8.15 7.84 15.96
N LEU A 385 -8.67 6.65 15.64
CA LEU A 385 -7.87 5.44 15.43
C LEU A 385 -8.35 4.71 14.18
N ASP A 386 -7.49 4.61 13.17
CA ASP A 386 -7.72 3.82 11.97
C ASP A 386 -6.75 2.64 11.89
N ILE A 387 -7.26 1.41 11.70
CA ILE A 387 -6.45 0.19 11.69
C ILE A 387 -6.77 -0.67 10.47
N ASP A 388 -5.82 -0.78 9.57
CA ASP A 388 -5.95 -1.50 8.31
C ASP A 388 -5.08 -2.76 8.22
N PHE A 389 -5.58 -3.81 7.55
CA PHE A 389 -4.83 -5.02 7.17
C PHE A 389 -4.07 -5.68 8.31
N SER A 390 -4.57 -5.58 9.53
CA SER A 390 -3.83 -5.87 10.75
C SER A 390 -4.36 -7.11 11.48
N LYS A 391 -3.50 -7.67 12.34
CA LYS A 391 -3.87 -8.74 13.28
C LYS A 391 -3.37 -8.36 14.65
N ILE A 392 -4.22 -7.75 15.46
CA ILE A 392 -3.81 -7.13 16.72
C ILE A 392 -4.81 -7.41 17.85
N ASN A 393 -4.26 -7.55 19.06
CA ASN A 393 -5.00 -7.58 20.32
C ASN A 393 -4.77 -6.26 21.04
N ILE A 394 -5.84 -5.60 21.49
CA ILE A 394 -5.75 -4.37 22.29
C ILE A 394 -6.59 -4.57 23.56
N LYS A 395 -5.98 -4.39 24.73
CA LYS A 395 -6.69 -4.62 26.00
C LYS A 395 -7.68 -3.51 26.30
N ARG A 396 -7.30 -2.25 26.06
CA ARG A 396 -8.17 -1.10 26.30
C ARG A 396 -7.97 -0.02 25.25
N ILE A 397 -9.08 0.54 24.77
CA ILE A 397 -9.11 1.72 23.92
C ILE A 397 -10.04 2.74 24.59
N GLU A 398 -9.57 3.96 24.78
CA GLU A 398 -10.35 5.09 25.24
C GLU A 398 -10.20 6.26 24.27
N VAL A 399 -11.33 6.76 23.77
CA VAL A 399 -11.36 7.91 22.85
C VAL A 399 -12.31 8.97 23.41
N GLN A 400 -11.85 10.21 23.44
CA GLN A 400 -12.62 11.37 23.86
C GLN A 400 -12.57 12.45 22.79
N ASN A 401 -13.71 12.77 22.20
CA ASN A 401 -13.88 13.84 21.22
C ASN A 401 -13.17 13.58 19.89
N SER A 402 -13.84 12.84 18.99
CA SER A 402 -13.45 12.57 17.60
C SER A 402 -14.33 13.36 16.64
N GLY A 403 -13.73 14.03 15.67
CA GLY A 403 -14.45 14.81 14.65
C GLY A 403 -15.15 13.96 13.59
N ASN A 404 -14.88 12.66 13.55
CA ASN A 404 -15.53 11.66 12.70
C ASN A 404 -15.65 10.33 13.46
N ASP A 405 -15.08 9.21 12.99
CA ASP A 405 -15.13 7.92 13.67
C ASP A 405 -14.15 7.86 14.86
N CYS A 406 -14.58 7.31 16.01
CA CYS A 406 -13.65 7.10 17.11
C CYS A 406 -12.66 5.97 16.80
N VAL A 407 -13.16 4.85 16.26
CA VAL A 407 -12.34 3.71 15.83
C VAL A 407 -12.87 3.20 14.49
N ASP A 408 -12.05 3.17 13.46
CA ASP A 408 -12.32 2.48 12.18
C ASP A 408 -11.35 1.31 11.99
N VAL A 409 -11.85 0.16 11.54
CA VAL A 409 -11.03 -1.03 11.28
C VAL A 409 -11.41 -1.65 9.95
N SER A 410 -10.39 -2.00 9.14
CA SER A 410 -10.58 -2.58 7.80
C SER A 410 -9.63 -3.75 7.53
N PHE A 411 -10.09 -4.75 6.75
CA PHE A 411 -9.30 -5.88 6.22
C PHE A 411 -8.48 -6.69 7.24
N GLY A 412 -8.93 -6.78 8.49
CA GLY A 412 -8.10 -7.38 9.53
C GLY A 412 -8.78 -8.39 10.43
N LYS A 413 -8.05 -8.78 11.49
CA LYS A 413 -8.55 -9.57 12.62
C LYS A 413 -8.20 -8.85 13.90
N TYR A 414 -9.22 -8.45 14.61
CA TYR A 414 -9.12 -7.57 15.76
C TYR A 414 -9.72 -8.25 16.98
N ASN A 415 -9.02 -8.17 18.09
CA ASN A 415 -9.52 -8.64 19.38
C ASN A 415 -9.32 -7.53 20.42
N PHE A 416 -10.41 -6.91 20.83
CA PHE A 416 -10.38 -5.80 21.75
C PHE A 416 -11.01 -6.19 23.08
N GLY A 417 -10.36 -5.80 24.16
CA GLY A 417 -10.86 -6.04 25.51
C GLY A 417 -11.97 -5.04 25.87
N LYS A 418 -11.60 -3.84 26.26
CA LYS A 418 -12.53 -2.78 26.65
C LYS A 418 -12.40 -1.56 25.75
N LEU A 419 -13.52 -1.07 25.24
CA LEU A 419 -13.63 0.21 24.53
C LEU A 419 -14.51 1.17 25.33
N ASP A 420 -14.04 2.41 25.51
CA ASP A 420 -14.78 3.53 26.07
C ASP A 420 -14.68 4.72 25.11
N LEU A 421 -15.78 4.98 24.37
CA LEU A 421 -15.80 5.90 23.25
C LEU A 421 -16.83 7.00 23.52
N ASP A 422 -16.38 8.24 23.59
CA ASP A 422 -17.24 9.39 23.89
C ASP A 422 -17.07 10.53 22.89
N LYS A 423 -18.18 11.09 22.43
CA LYS A 423 -18.24 12.19 21.48
C LYS A 423 -17.57 11.87 20.14
N CYS A 424 -18.06 10.81 19.48
CA CYS A 424 -17.68 10.46 18.12
C CYS A 424 -18.69 11.09 17.15
N GLN A 425 -18.29 12.04 16.31
CA GLN A 425 -19.26 12.79 15.50
C GLN A 425 -19.99 11.94 14.46
N ASP A 426 -19.34 10.90 13.93
CA ASP A 426 -20.00 9.93 13.05
C ASP A 426 -20.21 8.60 13.80
N LYS A 427 -19.23 7.71 13.88
CA LYS A 427 -19.39 6.37 14.48
C LYS A 427 -18.52 6.17 15.71
N GLY A 428 -19.07 5.51 16.71
CA GLY A 428 -18.26 5.01 17.82
C GLY A 428 -17.26 3.98 17.32
N LEU A 429 -17.74 2.90 16.71
CA LEU A 429 -16.92 1.86 16.10
C LEU A 429 -17.42 1.54 14.69
N SER A 430 -16.54 1.68 13.72
CA SER A 430 -16.75 1.35 12.31
C SER A 430 -15.95 0.09 11.95
N VAL A 431 -16.61 -0.94 11.40
CA VAL A 431 -15.99 -2.21 11.02
C VAL A 431 -16.26 -2.46 9.55
N GLY A 432 -15.22 -2.41 8.72
CA GLY A 432 -15.32 -2.45 7.26
C GLY A 432 -14.51 -3.56 6.59
N GLU A 433 -14.75 -3.71 5.32
CA GLU A 433 -14.03 -4.50 4.33
C GLU A 433 -13.51 -5.85 4.83
N THR A 434 -14.45 -6.81 4.99
CA THR A 434 -14.13 -8.20 5.39
C THR A 434 -13.41 -8.36 6.73
N SER A 435 -13.38 -7.33 7.57
CA SER A 435 -12.81 -7.40 8.92
C SER A 435 -13.53 -8.40 9.80
N LYS A 436 -12.79 -9.00 10.73
CA LYS A 436 -13.36 -9.82 11.80
C LYS A 436 -12.92 -9.25 13.13
N ILE A 437 -13.87 -8.77 13.89
CA ILE A 437 -13.62 -8.20 15.21
C ILE A 437 -14.38 -8.96 16.30
N PHE A 438 -13.71 -9.14 17.41
CA PHE A 438 -14.31 -9.53 18.68
C PHE A 438 -14.03 -8.46 19.73
N VAL A 439 -15.07 -8.01 20.42
CA VAL A 439 -14.97 -7.01 21.50
C VAL A 439 -15.61 -7.56 22.75
N LYS A 440 -14.88 -7.53 23.86
CA LYS A 440 -15.34 -8.06 25.13
C LYS A 440 -16.34 -7.12 25.82
N ASP A 441 -16.04 -5.84 25.89
CA ASP A 441 -16.90 -4.82 26.51
C ASP A 441 -16.76 -3.49 25.76
N ILE A 442 -17.87 -2.93 25.27
CA ILE A 442 -17.87 -1.64 24.59
C ILE A 442 -18.89 -0.70 25.20
N LYS A 443 -18.44 0.50 25.51
CA LYS A 443 -19.27 1.61 25.94
C LYS A 443 -19.12 2.77 24.95
N ILE A 444 -20.25 3.26 24.43
CA ILE A 444 -20.30 4.37 23.49
C ILE A 444 -21.30 5.40 24.00
N ASN A 445 -20.86 6.66 24.06
CA ASN A 445 -21.74 7.77 24.35
C ASN A 445 -21.58 8.87 23.30
N ASN A 446 -22.68 9.55 23.00
CA ASN A 446 -22.66 10.76 22.18
C ASN A 446 -22.05 10.52 20.79
N SER A 447 -22.69 9.71 19.95
CA SER A 447 -22.28 9.53 18.55
C SER A 447 -23.48 9.53 17.60
N SER A 448 -23.25 9.71 16.32
CA SER A 448 -24.31 9.55 15.32
C SER A 448 -24.72 8.08 15.21
N VAL A 449 -23.75 7.20 15.04
CA VAL A 449 -23.96 5.74 15.02
C VAL A 449 -23.09 5.11 16.11
N GLY A 450 -23.69 4.23 16.93
CA GLY A 450 -22.92 3.50 17.93
C GLY A 450 -21.92 2.57 17.28
N ILE A 451 -22.39 1.49 16.65
CA ILE A 451 -21.57 0.48 15.99
C ILE A 451 -22.06 0.29 14.56
N ALA A 452 -21.16 0.37 13.60
CA ALA A 452 -21.41 0.04 12.19
C ALA A 452 -20.57 -1.17 11.73
N SER A 453 -21.20 -2.13 11.03
CA SER A 453 -20.53 -3.24 10.35
C SER A 453 -20.89 -3.21 8.88
N LYS A 454 -19.90 -3.12 8.00
CA LYS A 454 -20.11 -2.90 6.56
C LYS A 454 -19.22 -3.81 5.71
N ASP A 455 -19.59 -4.01 4.44
CA ASP A 455 -18.72 -4.55 3.40
C ASP A 455 -18.13 -5.94 3.74
N GLY A 456 -19.00 -6.90 4.09
CA GLY A 456 -18.63 -8.28 4.39
C GLY A 456 -17.90 -8.47 5.73
N SER A 457 -17.91 -7.48 6.61
CA SER A 457 -17.30 -7.56 7.93
C SER A 457 -18.16 -8.37 8.92
N ILE A 458 -17.51 -8.89 9.95
CA ILE A 458 -18.13 -9.67 11.03
C ILE A 458 -17.70 -9.06 12.37
N ALA A 459 -18.67 -8.53 13.10
CA ALA A 459 -18.46 -7.89 14.38
C ALA A 459 -19.22 -8.64 15.50
N ASN A 460 -18.48 -9.17 16.48
CA ASN A 460 -19.03 -9.90 17.61
C ASN A 460 -18.70 -9.17 18.92
N PHE A 461 -19.72 -8.98 19.74
CA PHE A 461 -19.63 -8.27 21.02
C PHE A 461 -20.18 -9.14 22.15
N LEU A 462 -19.42 -9.29 23.23
CA LEU A 462 -19.92 -9.96 24.42
C LEU A 462 -20.83 -9.02 25.22
N LYS A 463 -20.45 -7.74 25.35
CA LYS A 463 -21.25 -6.73 26.05
C LYS A 463 -21.17 -5.39 25.34
N SER A 464 -22.34 -4.77 25.12
CA SER A 464 -22.45 -3.45 24.49
C SER A 464 -23.38 -2.56 25.28
N ASN A 465 -22.91 -1.37 25.64
CA ASN A 465 -23.67 -0.32 26.30
C ASN A 465 -23.55 1.00 25.51
N ILE A 466 -24.61 1.36 24.82
CA ILE A 466 -24.65 2.51 23.91
C ILE A 466 -25.66 3.51 24.44
N ASN A 467 -25.30 4.78 24.47
CA ASN A 467 -26.18 5.83 24.98
C ASN A 467 -26.02 7.12 24.17
N ASN A 468 -27.16 7.81 24.00
CA ASN A 468 -27.23 9.08 23.28
C ASN A 468 -26.65 9.02 21.85
N VAL A 469 -27.33 8.26 20.99
CA VAL A 469 -26.94 8.03 19.59
C VAL A 469 -28.16 8.17 18.67
N ASN A 470 -27.96 8.49 17.39
CA ASN A 470 -29.07 8.43 16.43
C ASN A 470 -29.40 6.97 16.09
N THR A 471 -28.39 6.14 15.81
CA THR A 471 -28.58 4.70 15.53
C THR A 471 -27.66 3.88 16.43
N CYS A 472 -28.23 2.89 17.16
CA CYS A 472 -27.40 2.06 18.03
C CYS A 472 -26.49 1.12 17.23
N LEU A 473 -27.08 0.28 16.36
CA LEU A 473 -26.36 -0.68 15.53
C LEU A 473 -26.77 -0.51 14.07
N GLU A 474 -25.79 -0.44 13.20
CA GLU A 474 -25.99 -0.32 11.76
C GLU A 474 -25.20 -1.38 10.99
N SER A 475 -25.82 -2.07 10.03
CA SER A 475 -25.17 -3.07 9.21
C SER A 475 -25.58 -2.93 7.74
N TYR A 476 -24.61 -2.73 6.84
CA TYR A 476 -24.93 -2.44 5.43
C TYR A 476 -23.81 -2.80 4.45
N ASN A 477 -24.15 -2.85 3.18
CA ASN A 477 -23.21 -2.90 2.06
C ASN A 477 -22.96 -1.49 1.54
N LYS A 478 -21.75 -0.99 1.69
CA LYS A 478 -21.33 0.32 1.17
C LYS A 478 -20.65 0.23 -0.19
N LYS A 479 -19.86 -0.83 -0.40
CA LYS A 479 -19.05 -1.04 -1.59
C LYS A 479 -19.58 -2.27 -2.34
N GLN A 480 -19.91 -2.10 -3.62
CA GLN A 480 -20.59 -3.12 -4.44
C GLN A 480 -19.83 -4.44 -4.57
N GLU A 481 -18.52 -4.41 -4.44
CA GLU A 481 -17.63 -5.57 -4.51
C GLU A 481 -17.66 -6.48 -3.28
N PHE A 482 -18.33 -6.06 -2.20
CA PHE A 482 -18.48 -6.82 -0.96
C PHE A 482 -19.93 -7.24 -0.72
N SER A 483 -20.14 -8.13 0.22
CA SER A 483 -21.45 -8.46 0.79
C SER A 483 -21.82 -7.49 1.91
N GLY A 484 -23.02 -7.62 2.47
CA GLY A 484 -23.45 -6.87 3.65
C GLY A 484 -22.64 -7.20 4.91
N GLY A 485 -22.79 -6.37 5.92
CA GLY A 485 -22.14 -6.56 7.23
C GLY A 485 -22.89 -7.54 8.13
N TYR A 486 -22.23 -7.97 9.19
CA TYR A 486 -22.80 -8.83 10.22
C TYR A 486 -22.44 -8.32 11.62
N ILE A 487 -23.44 -8.17 12.50
CA ILE A 487 -23.26 -7.83 13.90
C ILE A 487 -23.93 -8.89 14.78
N LYS A 488 -23.20 -9.39 15.79
CA LYS A 488 -23.75 -10.20 16.88
C LYS A 488 -23.40 -9.57 18.23
N VAL A 489 -24.39 -9.40 19.10
CA VAL A 489 -24.22 -8.88 20.47
C VAL A 489 -24.88 -9.82 21.45
N ASP A 490 -24.13 -10.32 22.44
CA ASP A 490 -24.68 -11.23 23.45
C ASP A 490 -25.42 -10.49 24.58
N ASN A 491 -24.89 -9.38 25.07
CA ASN A 491 -25.54 -8.52 26.08
C ASN A 491 -25.66 -7.09 25.53
N PHE A 492 -26.82 -6.76 25.03
CA PHE A 492 -27.07 -5.49 24.37
C PHE A 492 -27.88 -4.53 25.23
N ASN A 493 -27.36 -3.35 25.47
CA ASN A 493 -28.09 -2.23 26.06
C ASN A 493 -27.90 -0.97 25.22
N CYS A 494 -29.00 -0.34 24.82
CA CYS A 494 -28.98 0.96 24.16
C CYS A 494 -30.07 1.85 24.71
N SER A 495 -29.73 3.10 25.01
CA SER A 495 -30.63 4.10 25.58
C SER A 495 -30.47 5.45 24.87
N ASN A 496 -31.50 6.29 24.92
CA ASN A 496 -31.49 7.61 24.28
C ASN A 496 -31.09 7.56 22.79
N PHE A 497 -31.89 6.87 21.99
CA PHE A 497 -31.64 6.69 20.57
C PHE A 497 -32.86 7.09 19.71
N ILE A 498 -32.62 7.38 18.43
CA ILE A 498 -33.69 7.55 17.42
C ILE A 498 -34.09 6.21 16.82
N LYS A 499 -33.08 5.39 16.43
CA LYS A 499 -33.24 4.09 15.82
C LYS A 499 -32.37 3.04 16.50
N GLN A 500 -32.96 1.93 16.93
CA GLN A 500 -32.18 0.88 17.60
C GLN A 500 -31.34 0.07 16.61
N LEU A 501 -31.93 -0.40 15.50
CA LEU A 501 -31.27 -1.23 14.49
C LEU A 501 -31.51 -0.66 13.10
N SER A 502 -30.45 -0.64 12.27
CA SER A 502 -30.51 -0.28 10.86
C SER A 502 -29.72 -1.28 10.05
N PHE A 503 -30.32 -1.93 9.05
CA PHE A 503 -29.62 -2.86 8.17
C PHE A 503 -30.32 -3.00 6.82
N ASP A 504 -29.54 -3.33 5.77
CA ASP A 504 -30.03 -3.63 4.44
C ASP A 504 -30.34 -5.13 4.25
N SER A 505 -30.82 -5.49 3.07
CA SER A 505 -31.22 -6.87 2.75
C SER A 505 -30.06 -7.87 2.69
N GLN A 506 -28.82 -7.41 2.58
CA GLN A 506 -27.62 -8.26 2.51
C GLN A 506 -26.93 -8.41 3.85
N SER A 507 -27.39 -7.68 4.87
CA SER A 507 -26.75 -7.57 6.18
C SER A 507 -27.59 -8.23 7.28
N LYS A 508 -26.95 -8.50 8.42
CA LYS A 508 -27.61 -9.17 9.53
C LYS A 508 -27.16 -8.63 10.88
N ILE A 509 -28.12 -8.41 11.78
CA ILE A 509 -27.87 -8.08 13.19
C ILE A 509 -28.56 -9.14 14.06
N ILE A 510 -27.83 -9.71 15.02
CA ILE A 510 -28.33 -10.70 15.98
C ILE A 510 -28.07 -10.16 17.38
N LEU A 511 -29.13 -10.12 18.18
CA LEU A 511 -29.09 -9.82 19.62
C LEU A 511 -29.42 -11.11 20.37
N GLU A 512 -28.51 -11.53 21.25
CA GLU A 512 -28.73 -12.63 22.19
C GLU A 512 -28.82 -12.01 23.60
N ASN A 513 -29.93 -12.22 24.27
CA ASN A 513 -30.19 -11.70 25.64
C ASN A 513 -29.77 -12.71 26.69
#